data_01a9f4de2bbf89021b9af6283332ce33
#
_entry.id   01a9f4de2bbf89021b9af6283332ce33
#
_cell.length_a   1.000
_cell.length_b   1.000
_cell.length_c   1.000
_cell.angle_alpha   90.00
_cell.angle_beta   90.00
_cell.angle_gamma   90.00
#
_symmetry.space_group_name_H-M   'P 1'
#
loop_
_entity.id
_entity.type
_entity.pdbx_description
1 polymer ?
#
loop_
_entity_poly.entity_id
_entity_poly.type
_entity_poly.pdbx_seq_one_letter_code
_entity_poly.pdbx_strand_id
1 'polypeptide(L)'
;LRRRQRQMCIRDRYMDHLVDQTVKILTNEPADIYANPTFLPEELNAEYAKYWTDERIDRVLDVLKKHNIALEINARYKIPSFDIIRKAKERGIKFTFGTNNVDADFGKLEYCLQAVDECGLTAEDLWFPTMSVRGTREVVLYNKW
;
A
#
# COMPACT_ATOMS: atom_id res chain seq x y z
N LEU A 1 -3.48 9.50 -34.12
CA LEU A 1 -4.07 8.25 -33.64
C LEU A 1 -3.01 7.20 -33.29
N ARG A 2 -2.13 6.83 -34.22
CA ARG A 2 -1.09 5.79 -34.01
C ARG A 2 -0.11 6.13 -32.88
N ARG A 3 0.33 7.39 -32.74
CA ARG A 3 1.26 7.82 -31.68
C ARG A 3 0.63 7.73 -30.29
N ARG A 4 -0.64 8.14 -30.16
CA ARG A 4 -1.40 8.09 -28.91
C ARG A 4 -1.67 6.65 -28.46
N GLN A 5 -2.03 5.78 -29.42
CA GLN A 5 -2.21 4.34 -29.15
C GLN A 5 -0.90 3.67 -28.71
N ARG A 6 0.22 4.01 -29.35
CA ARG A 6 1.55 3.47 -28.98
C ARG A 6 1.94 3.90 -27.57
N GLN A 7 1.69 5.16 -27.18
CA GLN A 7 1.96 5.64 -25.83
C GLN A 7 1.08 4.95 -24.78
N MET A 8 -0.19 4.70 -25.06
CA MET A 8 -1.06 3.92 -24.18
C MET A 8 -0.53 2.50 -23.97
N CYS A 9 -0.17 1.80 -25.05
CA CYS A 9 0.40 0.45 -24.95
C CYS A 9 1.72 0.38 -24.15
N ILE A 10 2.54 1.43 -24.21
CA ILE A 10 3.79 1.52 -23.44
C ILE A 10 3.48 1.68 -21.96
N ARG A 11 2.54 2.56 -21.61
CA ARG A 11 2.14 2.81 -20.23
C ARG A 11 1.46 1.58 -19.61
N ASP A 12 0.59 0.91 -20.33
CA ASP A 12 -0.03 -0.33 -19.86
C ASP A 12 1.01 -1.43 -19.62
N ARG A 13 1.96 -1.62 -20.53
CA ARG A 13 3.07 -2.57 -20.32
C ARG A 13 3.94 -2.20 -19.14
N TYR A 14 4.18 -0.91 -18.90
CA TYR A 14 4.88 -0.44 -17.71
C TYR A 14 4.13 -0.85 -16.44
N MET A 15 2.81 -0.63 -16.41
CA MET A 15 1.98 -0.99 -15.27
C MET A 15 1.95 -2.49 -15.02
N ASP A 16 1.82 -3.30 -16.06
CA ASP A 16 1.84 -4.75 -15.93
C ASP A 16 3.20 -5.24 -15.39
N HIS A 17 4.29 -4.67 -15.91
CA HIS A 17 5.63 -4.96 -15.41
C HIS A 17 5.81 -4.54 -13.95
N LEU A 18 5.32 -3.35 -13.57
CA LEU A 18 5.35 -2.85 -12.18
C LEU A 18 4.62 -3.82 -11.23
N VAL A 19 3.41 -4.23 -11.59
CA VAL A 19 2.62 -5.19 -10.81
C VAL A 19 3.31 -6.54 -10.73
N ASP A 20 3.83 -7.06 -11.84
CA ASP A 20 4.57 -8.33 -11.87
C ASP A 20 5.79 -8.31 -10.96
N GLN A 21 6.59 -7.24 -10.99
CA GLN A 21 7.74 -7.08 -10.10
C GLN A 21 7.31 -6.94 -8.63
N THR A 22 6.27 -6.17 -8.35
CA THR A 22 5.73 -6.02 -7.00
C THR A 22 5.29 -7.37 -6.44
N VAL A 23 4.48 -8.12 -7.18
CA VAL A 23 4.02 -9.46 -6.80
C VAL A 23 5.19 -10.41 -6.58
N LYS A 24 6.17 -10.38 -7.46
CA LYS A 24 7.38 -11.22 -7.35
C LYS A 24 8.18 -10.90 -6.09
N ILE A 25 8.43 -9.63 -5.80
CA ILE A 25 9.17 -9.19 -4.61
C ILE A 25 8.41 -9.59 -3.35
N LEU A 26 7.14 -9.21 -3.24
CA LEU A 26 6.30 -9.50 -2.06
C LEU A 26 6.08 -11.01 -1.83
N THR A 27 6.25 -11.84 -2.87
CA THR A 27 6.16 -13.30 -2.74
C THR A 27 7.46 -13.94 -2.24
N ASN A 28 8.61 -13.40 -2.66
CA ASN A 28 9.90 -14.07 -2.46
C ASN A 28 10.76 -13.45 -1.37
N GLU A 29 10.53 -12.15 -1.06
CA GLU A 29 11.32 -11.46 -0.06
C GLU A 29 10.58 -11.38 1.28
N PRO A 30 11.28 -11.50 2.41
CA PRO A 30 10.68 -11.33 3.73
C PRO A 30 10.32 -9.86 3.94
N ALA A 31 9.04 -9.54 3.89
CA ALA A 31 8.52 -8.19 4.11
C ALA A 31 7.38 -8.22 5.11
N ASP A 32 7.40 -7.30 6.07
CA ASP A 32 6.30 -7.09 7.01
C ASP A 32 5.33 -6.02 6.53
N ILE A 33 5.83 -5.03 5.79
CA ILE A 33 5.06 -3.87 5.33
C ILE A 33 5.36 -3.57 3.86
N TYR A 34 4.33 -3.39 3.06
CA TYR A 34 4.43 -2.82 1.72
C TYR A 34 4.30 -1.29 1.81
N ALA A 35 5.45 -0.62 1.78
CA ALA A 35 5.56 0.84 1.90
C ALA A 35 5.42 1.53 0.53
N ASN A 36 4.96 2.81 0.54
CA ASN A 36 4.67 3.59 -0.66
C ASN A 36 3.84 2.82 -1.71
N PRO A 37 2.77 2.14 -1.29
CA PRO A 37 2.02 1.27 -2.18
C PRO A 37 1.37 2.09 -3.29
N THR A 38 1.31 1.51 -4.48
CA THR A 38 0.63 2.13 -5.62
C THR A 38 1.22 3.46 -6.10
N PHE A 39 2.43 3.81 -5.67
CA PHE A 39 3.11 5.01 -6.15
C PHE A 39 3.30 4.98 -7.67
N LEU A 40 3.00 6.11 -8.32
CA LEU A 40 3.20 6.30 -9.75
C LEU A 40 4.06 7.54 -10.02
N PRO A 41 4.91 7.51 -11.06
CA PRO A 41 5.55 8.71 -11.58
C PRO A 41 4.52 9.79 -11.94
N GLU A 42 4.94 11.05 -11.90
CA GLU A 42 4.06 12.21 -12.12
C GLU A 42 3.27 12.11 -13.42
N GLU A 43 3.89 11.61 -14.49
CA GLU A 43 3.28 11.46 -15.82
C GLU A 43 2.13 10.45 -15.85
N LEU A 44 2.05 9.55 -14.89
CA LEU A 44 0.99 8.56 -14.76
C LEU A 44 0.00 8.91 -13.64
N ASN A 45 0.46 9.64 -12.63
CA ASN A 45 -0.32 9.92 -11.43
C ASN A 45 -1.60 10.73 -11.71
N ALA A 46 -1.60 11.57 -12.75
CA ALA A 46 -2.79 12.31 -13.17
C ALA A 46 -3.97 11.39 -13.58
N GLU A 47 -3.68 10.17 -14.01
CA GLU A 47 -4.66 9.16 -14.39
C GLU A 47 -4.58 7.92 -13.46
N TYR A 48 -4.28 8.12 -12.19
CA TYR A 48 -4.03 7.07 -11.20
C TYR A 48 -5.08 5.94 -11.22
N ALA A 49 -6.37 6.28 -11.16
CA ALA A 49 -7.45 5.29 -11.15
C ALA A 49 -7.56 4.48 -12.46
N LYS A 50 -7.11 5.04 -13.57
CA LYS A 50 -7.08 4.33 -14.86
C LYS A 50 -5.99 3.26 -14.89
N TYR A 51 -4.84 3.53 -14.27
CA TYR A 51 -3.70 2.63 -14.29
C TYR A 51 -3.77 1.57 -13.20
N TRP A 52 -4.30 1.93 -12.03
CA TRP A 52 -4.59 0.99 -10.97
C TRP A 52 -5.99 0.38 -11.14
N THR A 53 -6.10 -0.50 -12.15
CA THR A 53 -7.34 -1.26 -12.40
C THR A 53 -7.63 -2.24 -11.27
N ASP A 54 -8.87 -2.66 -11.13
CA ASP A 54 -9.28 -3.65 -10.14
C ASP A 54 -8.45 -4.93 -10.23
N GLU A 55 -8.20 -5.43 -11.44
CA GLU A 55 -7.37 -6.62 -11.66
C GLU A 55 -5.95 -6.47 -11.11
N ARG A 56 -5.29 -5.32 -11.39
CA ARG A 56 -3.94 -5.04 -10.89
C ARG A 56 -3.89 -4.93 -9.38
N ILE A 57 -4.87 -4.26 -8.80
CA ILE A 57 -5.01 -4.10 -7.35
C ILE A 57 -5.26 -5.46 -6.70
N ASP A 58 -6.20 -6.24 -7.20
CA ASP A 58 -6.54 -7.54 -6.63
C ASP A 58 -5.32 -8.47 -6.61
N ARG A 59 -4.51 -8.49 -7.66
CA ARG A 59 -3.26 -9.25 -7.70
C ARG A 59 -2.29 -8.87 -6.57
N VAL A 60 -2.13 -7.58 -6.30
CA VAL A 60 -1.25 -7.09 -5.23
C VAL A 60 -1.85 -7.43 -3.86
N LEU A 61 -3.13 -7.14 -3.65
CA LEU A 61 -3.80 -7.39 -2.37
C LEU A 61 -3.85 -8.89 -2.01
N ASP A 62 -4.03 -9.75 -2.99
CA ASP A 62 -4.04 -11.20 -2.77
C ASP A 62 -2.68 -11.70 -2.26
N VAL A 63 -1.58 -11.14 -2.77
CA VAL A 63 -0.22 -11.45 -2.29
C VAL A 63 -0.03 -10.93 -0.87
N LEU A 64 -0.44 -9.69 -0.58
CA LEU A 64 -0.36 -9.13 0.78
C LEU A 64 -1.12 -9.99 1.78
N LYS A 65 -2.33 -10.41 1.42
CA LYS A 65 -3.14 -11.29 2.25
C LYS A 65 -2.48 -12.64 2.47
N LYS A 66 -2.00 -13.26 1.39
CA LYS A 66 -1.37 -14.59 1.42
C LYS A 66 -0.14 -14.63 2.32
N HIS A 67 0.67 -13.58 2.29
CA HIS A 67 1.94 -13.50 3.03
C HIS A 67 1.84 -12.71 4.33
N ASN A 68 0.64 -12.26 4.71
CA ASN A 68 0.38 -11.48 5.92
C ASN A 68 1.22 -10.19 5.99
N ILE A 69 1.33 -9.49 4.86
CA ILE A 69 2.06 -8.23 4.73
C ILE A 69 1.10 -7.08 4.94
N ALA A 70 1.47 -6.13 5.79
CA ALA A 70 0.68 -4.93 6.04
C ALA A 70 0.79 -3.93 4.89
N LEU A 71 -0.27 -3.15 4.68
CA LEU A 71 -0.33 -2.09 3.67
C LEU A 71 -0.12 -0.73 4.33
N GLU A 72 0.87 0.02 3.86
CA GLU A 72 1.05 1.41 4.31
C GLU A 72 -0.04 2.31 3.72
N ILE A 73 -0.58 3.21 4.55
CA ILE A 73 -1.32 4.38 4.11
C ILE A 73 -0.36 5.56 4.20
N ASN A 74 0.04 6.09 3.05
CA ASN A 74 1.05 7.15 2.96
C ASN A 74 0.39 8.52 2.90
N ALA A 75 0.61 9.33 3.93
CA ALA A 75 -0.02 10.65 4.04
C ALA A 75 0.55 11.68 3.06
N ARG A 76 1.84 11.61 2.74
CA ARG A 76 2.49 12.57 1.84
C ARG A 76 1.98 12.45 0.41
N TYR A 77 1.96 11.23 -0.12
CA TYR A 77 1.53 10.97 -1.49
C TYR A 77 0.03 10.71 -1.61
N LYS A 78 -0.68 10.63 -0.49
CA LYS A 78 -2.12 10.32 -0.43
C LYS A 78 -2.46 9.04 -1.18
N ILE A 79 -1.72 7.99 -0.88
CA ILE A 79 -1.85 6.65 -1.47
C ILE A 79 -1.87 5.56 -0.37
N PRO A 80 -2.51 4.42 -0.65
CA PRO A 80 -3.37 4.14 -1.80
C PRO A 80 -4.70 4.89 -1.69
N SER A 81 -5.51 4.89 -2.77
CA SER A 81 -6.85 5.51 -2.73
C SER A 81 -7.77 4.84 -1.72
N PHE A 82 -8.81 5.54 -1.27
CA PHE A 82 -9.75 4.98 -0.29
C PHE A 82 -10.46 3.71 -0.81
N ASP A 83 -10.68 3.59 -2.12
CA ASP A 83 -11.26 2.38 -2.70
C ASP A 83 -10.34 1.17 -2.53
N ILE A 84 -9.04 1.37 -2.72
CA ILE A 84 -8.04 0.32 -2.50
C ILE A 84 -7.95 -0.03 -1.00
N ILE A 85 -8.01 0.96 -0.11
CA ILE A 85 -8.02 0.74 1.34
C ILE A 85 -9.25 -0.08 1.75
N ARG A 86 -10.44 0.24 1.23
CA ARG A 86 -11.65 -0.56 1.50
C ARG A 86 -11.51 -2.01 1.03
N LYS A 87 -11.00 -2.22 -0.19
CA LYS A 87 -10.73 -3.58 -0.72
C LYS A 87 -9.72 -4.35 0.13
N ALA A 88 -8.68 -3.68 0.62
CA ALA A 88 -7.68 -4.28 1.50
C ALA A 88 -8.29 -4.66 2.87
N LYS A 89 -9.10 -3.77 3.44
CA LYS A 89 -9.83 -4.04 4.69
C LYS A 89 -10.77 -5.23 4.58
N GLU A 90 -11.55 -5.33 3.50
CA GLU A 90 -12.44 -6.46 3.23
C GLU A 90 -11.69 -7.81 3.19
N ARG A 91 -10.43 -7.80 2.77
CA ARG A 91 -9.54 -8.96 2.81
C ARG A 91 -8.90 -9.22 4.18
N GLY A 92 -9.11 -8.32 5.14
CA GLY A 92 -8.49 -8.39 6.47
C GLY A 92 -6.99 -8.08 6.47
N ILE A 93 -6.51 -7.31 5.47
CA ILE A 93 -5.13 -6.80 5.44
C ILE A 93 -5.01 -5.72 6.51
N LYS A 94 -3.91 -5.73 7.26
CA LYS A 94 -3.63 -4.74 8.28
C LYS A 94 -2.94 -3.52 7.68
N PHE A 95 -3.04 -2.38 8.38
CA PHE A 95 -2.53 -1.10 7.90
C PHE A 95 -1.47 -0.52 8.82
N THR A 96 -0.55 0.23 8.20
CA THR A 96 0.37 1.14 8.90
C THR A 96 0.21 2.55 8.33
N PHE A 97 0.68 3.56 9.06
CA PHE A 97 0.68 4.94 8.60
C PHE A 97 2.11 5.39 8.30
N GLY A 98 2.29 6.05 7.16
CA GLY A 98 3.56 6.60 6.72
C GLY A 98 3.46 8.07 6.37
N THR A 99 4.49 8.84 6.70
CA THR A 99 4.55 10.30 6.50
C THR A 99 5.57 10.74 5.46
N ASN A 100 6.52 9.86 5.09
CA ASN A 100 7.63 10.19 4.19
C ASN A 100 8.29 11.54 4.51
N ASN A 101 8.83 11.64 5.71
CA ASN A 101 9.45 12.86 6.22
C ASN A 101 10.75 13.17 5.48
N VAL A 102 10.72 14.08 4.52
CA VAL A 102 11.87 14.47 3.67
C VAL A 102 12.21 15.95 3.74
N ASP A 103 11.44 16.73 4.48
CA ASP A 103 11.61 18.19 4.65
C ASP A 103 11.20 18.62 6.06
N ALA A 104 11.16 19.95 6.30
CA ALA A 104 10.75 20.51 7.60
C ALA A 104 9.26 20.26 7.94
N ASP A 105 8.47 19.88 6.96
CA ASP A 105 7.04 19.63 7.08
C ASP A 105 6.79 18.13 7.31
N PHE A 106 7.09 17.65 8.53
CA PHE A 106 7.07 16.24 8.89
C PHE A 106 5.94 15.87 9.85
N GLY A 107 5.66 14.57 9.96
CA GLY A 107 4.69 14.03 10.92
C GLY A 107 3.22 14.30 10.58
N LYS A 108 2.91 14.76 9.38
CA LYS A 108 1.53 15.01 8.94
C LYS A 108 0.81 13.71 8.60
N LEU A 109 -0.32 13.50 9.25
CA LEU A 109 -1.13 12.29 9.13
C LEU A 109 -2.55 12.55 8.61
N GLU A 110 -2.83 13.74 8.09
CA GLU A 110 -4.20 14.15 7.72
C GLU A 110 -4.87 13.15 6.78
N TYR A 111 -4.14 12.67 5.77
CA TYR A 111 -4.70 11.67 4.85
C TYR A 111 -4.96 10.32 5.53
N CYS A 112 -4.08 9.90 6.45
CA CYS A 112 -4.28 8.68 7.22
C CYS A 112 -5.52 8.77 8.11
N LEU A 113 -5.73 9.91 8.76
CA LEU A 113 -6.92 10.16 9.58
C LEU A 113 -8.19 10.20 8.73
N GLN A 114 -8.15 10.84 7.56
CA GLN A 114 -9.25 10.78 6.60
C GLN A 114 -9.56 9.33 6.18
N ALA A 115 -8.53 8.51 5.94
CA ALA A 115 -8.71 7.11 5.59
C ALA A 115 -9.38 6.31 6.74
N VAL A 116 -9.04 6.63 8.00
CA VAL A 116 -9.71 6.05 9.17
C VAL A 116 -11.21 6.32 9.11
N ASP A 117 -11.59 7.58 8.92
CA ASP A 117 -13.00 7.99 8.90
C ASP A 117 -13.72 7.45 7.66
N GLU A 118 -13.17 7.65 6.46
CA GLU A 118 -13.81 7.31 5.18
C GLU A 118 -13.90 5.79 4.93
N CYS A 119 -12.95 5.01 5.46
CA CYS A 119 -12.93 3.56 5.29
C CYS A 119 -13.36 2.82 6.57
N GLY A 120 -13.71 3.53 7.64
CA GLY A 120 -14.15 2.97 8.91
C GLY A 120 -13.09 2.09 9.56
N LEU A 121 -11.80 2.48 9.49
CA LEU A 121 -10.74 1.71 10.10
C LEU A 121 -10.81 1.79 11.63
N THR A 122 -10.47 0.70 12.29
CA THR A 122 -10.43 0.58 13.74
C THR A 122 -9.03 0.18 14.21
N ALA A 123 -8.78 0.18 15.51
CA ALA A 123 -7.53 -0.30 16.07
C ALA A 123 -7.22 -1.75 15.67
N GLU A 124 -8.26 -2.57 15.44
CA GLU A 124 -8.10 -3.96 14.99
C GLU A 124 -7.56 -4.06 13.55
N ASP A 125 -7.75 -3.02 12.74
CA ASP A 125 -7.24 -2.98 11.36
C ASP A 125 -5.76 -2.56 11.30
N LEU A 126 -5.17 -2.08 12.40
CA LEU A 126 -3.79 -1.64 12.43
C LEU A 126 -2.82 -2.80 12.63
N TRP A 127 -1.66 -2.68 12.01
CA TRP A 127 -0.56 -3.61 12.15
C TRP A 127 0.38 -3.18 13.28
N PHE A 128 0.80 -4.15 14.07
CA PHE A 128 1.79 -3.96 15.13
C PHE A 128 2.91 -4.98 14.97
N PRO A 129 4.17 -4.57 15.19
CA PRO A 129 5.30 -5.48 15.12
C PRO A 129 5.20 -6.55 16.20
N THR A 130 5.44 -7.80 15.81
CA THR A 130 5.57 -8.92 16.74
C THR A 130 7.03 -9.34 16.79
N MET A 131 7.62 -9.40 17.98
CA MET A 131 8.96 -9.96 18.14
C MET A 131 8.88 -11.47 18.32
N SER A 132 9.66 -12.19 17.54
CA SER A 132 9.89 -13.63 17.72
C SER A 132 11.23 -13.83 18.44
N VAL A 133 11.20 -14.36 19.63
CA VAL A 133 12.41 -14.82 20.32
C VAL A 133 12.42 -16.35 20.25
N ARG A 134 13.30 -16.91 19.40
CA ARG A 134 13.54 -18.36 19.29
C ARG A 134 12.25 -19.21 19.15
N GLY A 135 11.39 -18.84 18.23
CA GLY A 135 10.22 -19.64 17.88
C GLY A 135 8.95 -19.36 18.68
N THR A 136 9.01 -18.48 19.67
CA THR A 136 7.83 -17.94 20.36
C THR A 136 7.60 -16.49 19.92
N ARG A 137 6.39 -16.21 19.41
CA ARG A 137 5.98 -14.83 19.13
C ARG A 137 5.48 -14.20 20.42
N GLU A 138 6.30 -13.36 21.03
CA GLU A 138 5.85 -12.48 22.10
C GLU A 138 5.47 -11.12 21.51
N VAL A 139 4.27 -10.66 21.85
CA VAL A 139 3.83 -9.31 21.54
C VAL A 139 4.42 -8.39 22.60
N VAL A 140 5.42 -7.61 22.24
CA VAL A 140 5.94 -6.56 23.13
C VAL A 140 5.11 -5.31 22.91
N LEU A 141 4.14 -5.10 23.79
CA LEU A 141 3.43 -3.82 23.86
C LEU A 141 4.34 -2.81 24.56
N TYR A 142 4.88 -1.87 23.83
CA TYR A 142 5.53 -0.69 24.41
C TYR A 142 4.46 0.24 24.98
N ASN A 143 3.89 -0.14 26.13
CA ASN A 143 3.08 0.76 26.94
C ASN A 143 3.99 1.55 27.87
N LYS A 144 4.63 2.59 27.37
CA LYS A 144 5.17 3.68 28.19
C LYS A 144 5.20 4.96 27.37
N TRP A 145 4.11 5.65 27.39
CA TRP A 145 4.04 7.12 27.27
C TRP A 145 3.13 7.64 28.37
#